data_25a1f8e5895fda520c735e42193373c3
#
_entry.id   25a1f8e5895fda520c735e42193373c3
#
_cell.length_a   1.000
_cell.length_b   1.000
_cell.length_c   1.000
_cell.angle_alpha   90.00
_cell.angle_beta   90.00
_cell.angle_gamma   90.00
#
_symmetry.space_group_name_H-M   'P 1'
#
loop_
_entity.id
_entity.type
_entity.pdbx_description
1 polymer ?
#
loop_
_entity_poly.entity_id
_entity_poly.type
_entity_poly.pdbx_seq_one_letter_code
_entity_poly.pdbx_strand_id
1 'polypeptide(L)'
;MKQKDYKKDFPLFSNCRVTYLDNAATAQRPVSVLEAERKFYENYNANPLRGLYPLSVEATREYEDAREAVCGLLGAWSAREIIFTRNTTESLNLVAYSYGLSNLKQGDEILVSVMEHHSNLLPWQMVAKKTGASLRFMECEMDGSLDLSKVEKLITDKTRLVAVTQLSNVLGREYPIRQIAEMAHRKNAVVVVDGAQSAPHVPVDVAALGADFFAFSGHKLYGPMGIGVLYGKQELLEEMPPFLTGGEMIESVTRQDAVYAELPHKFEAGTVNAAGAAGLKAAISYLQGVGFETIRQREQQLTEYTMDKMKEMPGIHILGSENAAEHHGIITFLVDQVHPHDVSEILASDGIAVRAGHHCAQPLLNHLGYRSTTRVSFAFYNTREDADCFLESLQTIRERMGYGK
;
A
#
# COMPACT_ATOMS: atom_id res chain seq x y z
N MET A 1 -2.32 31.92 9.69
CA MET A 1 -0.99 31.60 9.12
C MET A 1 -1.20 31.12 7.69
N LYS A 2 -0.39 31.57 6.69
CA LYS A 2 -0.48 30.97 5.34
C LYS A 2 -0.10 29.49 5.44
N GLN A 3 -0.96 28.63 4.91
CA GLN A 3 -0.71 27.19 4.89
C GLN A 3 0.55 26.91 4.06
N LYS A 4 1.44 26.04 4.54
CA LYS A 4 2.69 25.70 3.82
C LYS A 4 2.35 25.05 2.47
N ASP A 5 2.95 25.56 1.41
CA ASP A 5 2.83 25.02 0.06
C ASP A 5 3.84 23.88 -0.11
N TYR A 6 3.40 22.65 0.18
CA TYR A 6 4.24 21.45 0.05
C TYR A 6 4.51 21.06 -1.41
N LYS A 7 3.69 21.50 -2.37
CA LYS A 7 3.83 21.13 -3.79
C LYS A 7 5.20 21.54 -4.34
N LYS A 8 5.80 22.59 -3.79
CA LYS A 8 7.16 23.07 -4.15
C LYS A 8 8.28 22.11 -3.80
N ASP A 9 8.06 21.22 -2.86
CA ASP A 9 9.06 20.21 -2.47
C ASP A 9 9.14 19.05 -3.51
N PHE A 10 8.21 19.03 -4.50
CA PHE A 10 8.08 17.97 -5.51
C PHE A 10 8.45 18.50 -6.91
N PRO A 11 9.63 18.19 -7.44
CA PRO A 11 10.14 18.75 -8.69
C PRO A 11 9.27 18.49 -9.92
N LEU A 12 8.47 17.42 -9.91
CA LEU A 12 7.55 17.11 -11.01
C LEU A 12 6.66 18.32 -11.35
N PHE A 13 6.12 18.97 -10.33
CA PHE A 13 5.17 20.09 -10.52
C PHE A 13 5.80 21.36 -11.05
N SER A 14 7.14 21.49 -10.95
CA SER A 14 7.89 22.56 -11.61
C SER A 14 8.20 22.22 -13.08
N ASN A 15 8.31 20.94 -13.40
CA ASN A 15 8.70 20.47 -14.72
C ASN A 15 7.51 20.13 -15.63
N CYS A 16 6.35 19.80 -15.06
CA CYS A 16 5.15 19.39 -15.77
C CYS A 16 3.94 20.18 -15.30
N ARG A 17 3.16 20.70 -16.25
CA ARG A 17 1.84 21.28 -15.95
C ARG A 17 0.81 20.15 -15.90
N VAL A 18 0.53 19.65 -14.71
CA VAL A 18 -0.42 18.55 -14.49
C VAL A 18 -1.11 18.74 -13.14
N THR A 19 -2.43 18.58 -13.14
CA THR A 19 -3.20 18.35 -11.92
C THR A 19 -3.17 16.87 -11.61
N TYR A 20 -2.22 16.45 -10.74
CA TYR A 20 -1.97 15.03 -10.48
C TYR A 20 -2.83 14.54 -9.32
N LEU A 21 -3.82 13.69 -9.65
CA LEU A 21 -4.82 13.13 -8.74
C LEU A 21 -4.90 11.60 -8.80
N ASP A 22 -3.81 10.92 -9.17
CA ASP A 22 -3.69 9.45 -9.14
C ASP A 22 -2.70 8.96 -8.08
N ASN A 23 -2.70 9.59 -6.90
CA ASN A 23 -1.75 9.32 -5.81
C ASN A 23 -1.88 7.92 -5.22
N ALA A 24 -3.09 7.35 -5.18
CA ALA A 24 -3.33 5.97 -4.73
C ALA A 24 -2.69 4.92 -5.65
N ALA A 25 -2.28 5.29 -6.87
CA ALA A 25 -1.49 4.43 -7.75
C ALA A 25 0.01 4.58 -7.47
N THR A 26 0.51 5.82 -7.43
CA THR A 26 1.89 6.17 -7.02
C THR A 26 1.94 7.63 -6.62
N ALA A 27 2.52 7.94 -5.46
CA ALA A 27 2.74 9.32 -5.04
C ALA A 27 3.97 9.95 -5.74
N GLN A 28 4.09 11.27 -5.77
CA GLN A 28 5.29 11.94 -6.28
C GLN A 28 6.43 11.91 -5.24
N ARG A 29 7.67 12.19 -5.69
CA ARG A 29 8.87 12.14 -4.84
C ARG A 29 9.31 13.55 -4.49
N PRO A 30 9.52 13.85 -3.20
CA PRO A 30 10.13 15.11 -2.83
C PRO A 30 11.60 15.17 -3.25
N VAL A 31 12.15 16.35 -3.40
CA VAL A 31 13.55 16.56 -3.82
C VAL A 31 14.53 15.80 -2.93
N SER A 32 14.26 15.72 -1.62
CA SER A 32 15.13 15.01 -0.66
C SER A 32 15.30 13.52 -0.96
N VAL A 33 14.27 12.86 -1.51
CA VAL A 33 14.31 11.45 -1.92
C VAL A 33 15.18 11.27 -3.16
N LEU A 34 14.97 12.13 -4.17
CA LEU A 34 15.77 12.09 -5.41
C LEU A 34 17.25 12.35 -5.12
N GLU A 35 17.54 13.30 -4.22
CA GLU A 35 18.90 13.60 -3.79
C GLU A 35 19.54 12.46 -2.98
N ALA A 36 18.77 11.75 -2.15
CA ALA A 36 19.29 10.62 -1.39
C ALA A 36 19.74 9.49 -2.31
N GLU A 37 18.92 9.11 -3.33
CA GLU A 37 19.32 8.11 -4.32
C GLU A 37 20.53 8.56 -5.14
N ARG A 38 20.53 9.82 -5.62
CA ARG A 38 21.68 10.38 -6.35
C ARG A 38 22.94 10.35 -5.51
N LYS A 39 22.88 10.82 -4.26
CA LYS A 39 23.99 10.83 -3.32
C LYS A 39 24.57 9.42 -3.07
N PHE A 40 23.70 8.42 -2.98
CA PHE A 40 24.15 7.04 -2.81
C PHE A 40 25.05 6.62 -3.97
N TYR A 41 24.61 6.81 -5.23
CA TYR A 41 25.40 6.43 -6.40
C TYR A 41 26.65 7.28 -6.58
N GLU A 42 26.62 8.56 -6.26
CA GLU A 42 27.77 9.45 -6.41
C GLU A 42 28.85 9.23 -5.35
N ASN A 43 28.49 8.81 -4.10
CA ASN A 43 29.42 8.81 -2.99
C ASN A 43 29.62 7.45 -2.30
N TYR A 44 28.66 6.52 -2.40
CA TYR A 44 28.65 5.29 -1.61
C TYR A 44 28.42 4.02 -2.46
N ASN A 45 28.43 4.14 -3.78
CA ASN A 45 28.10 3.03 -4.67
C ASN A 45 29.10 1.88 -4.54
N ALA A 46 28.78 0.91 -3.71
CA ALA A 46 29.49 -0.34 -3.53
C ALA A 46 28.51 -1.45 -3.19
N ASN A 47 28.91 -2.72 -3.36
CA ASN A 47 28.11 -3.85 -2.90
C ASN A 47 28.06 -3.85 -1.36
N PRO A 48 26.87 -3.72 -0.75
CA PRO A 48 26.73 -3.75 0.71
C PRO A 48 26.96 -5.16 1.28
N LEU A 49 27.04 -5.28 2.58
CA LEU A 49 27.05 -6.46 3.43
C LEU A 49 28.41 -7.22 3.53
N ARG A 50 29.13 -7.47 2.42
CA ARG A 50 30.32 -8.36 2.46
C ARG A 50 31.67 -7.69 2.27
N GLY A 51 31.71 -6.45 1.81
CA GLY A 51 32.95 -5.74 1.61
C GLY A 51 33.52 -5.16 2.90
N LEU A 52 34.84 -5.29 3.10
CA LEU A 52 35.54 -4.74 4.27
C LEU A 52 36.19 -3.37 3.98
N TYR A 53 36.06 -2.85 2.76
CA TYR A 53 36.58 -1.54 2.38
C TYR A 53 35.56 -0.42 2.68
N PRO A 54 36.03 0.82 2.90
CA PRO A 54 35.18 1.91 3.42
C PRO A 54 33.87 2.14 2.67
N LEU A 55 33.88 2.11 1.32
CA LEU A 55 32.66 2.32 0.53
C LEU A 55 31.61 1.23 0.76
N SER A 56 32.01 -0.05 0.90
CA SER A 56 31.07 -1.13 1.18
C SER A 56 30.49 -1.03 2.60
N VAL A 57 31.31 -0.59 3.57
CA VAL A 57 30.85 -0.34 4.93
C VAL A 57 29.81 0.79 4.96
N GLU A 58 30.05 1.89 4.22
CA GLU A 58 29.08 2.98 4.10
C GLU A 58 27.80 2.55 3.37
N ALA A 59 27.93 1.80 2.26
CA ALA A 59 26.75 1.28 1.55
C ALA A 59 25.90 0.37 2.46
N THR A 60 26.56 -0.47 3.28
CA THR A 60 25.88 -1.31 4.29
C THR A 60 25.19 -0.46 5.35
N ARG A 61 25.86 0.56 5.85
CA ARG A 61 25.30 1.46 6.86
C ARG A 61 24.05 2.17 6.34
N GLU A 62 24.09 2.73 5.13
CA GLU A 62 22.91 3.39 4.52
C GLU A 62 21.74 2.42 4.36
N TYR A 63 22.02 1.16 4.01
CA TYR A 63 21.00 0.13 3.86
C TYR A 63 20.36 -0.25 5.20
N GLU A 64 21.18 -0.51 6.23
CA GLU A 64 20.68 -0.87 7.56
C GLU A 64 20.04 0.31 8.31
N ASP A 65 20.55 1.53 8.16
CA ASP A 65 19.89 2.73 8.67
C ASP A 65 18.49 2.93 8.07
N ALA A 66 18.29 2.56 6.80
CA ALA A 66 16.95 2.58 6.18
C ALA A 66 16.03 1.56 6.84
N ARG A 67 16.56 0.38 7.21
CA ARG A 67 15.81 -0.66 7.93
C ARG A 67 15.38 -0.18 9.31
N GLU A 68 16.27 0.47 10.03
CA GLU A 68 15.96 1.08 11.34
C GLU A 68 14.91 2.19 11.21
N ALA A 69 14.96 3.01 10.15
CA ALA A 69 13.94 4.02 9.89
C ALA A 69 12.56 3.39 9.64
N VAL A 70 12.50 2.28 8.91
CA VAL A 70 11.26 1.52 8.71
C VAL A 70 10.76 0.89 10.01
N CYS A 71 11.67 0.29 10.79
CA CYS A 71 11.35 -0.26 12.11
C CYS A 71 10.68 0.81 13.00
N GLY A 72 11.26 2.01 13.07
CA GLY A 72 10.69 3.13 13.81
C GLY A 72 9.37 3.66 13.23
N LEU A 73 9.19 3.63 11.90
CA LEU A 73 7.93 4.05 11.26
C LEU A 73 6.76 3.14 11.63
N LEU A 74 7.03 1.83 11.71
CA LEU A 74 6.01 0.79 11.96
C LEU A 74 5.81 0.47 13.45
N GLY A 75 6.63 1.01 14.34
CA GLY A 75 6.62 0.62 15.75
C GLY A 75 7.01 -0.85 15.97
N ALA A 76 7.84 -1.42 15.09
CA ALA A 76 8.34 -2.79 15.22
C ALA A 76 9.35 -2.91 16.37
N TRP A 77 9.47 -4.10 16.96
CA TRP A 77 10.37 -4.33 18.11
C TRP A 77 11.84 -4.37 17.71
N SER A 78 12.12 -4.81 16.49
CA SER A 78 13.48 -5.03 16.01
C SER A 78 13.55 -4.84 14.50
N ALA A 79 14.67 -4.31 14.02
CA ALA A 79 14.99 -4.28 12.60
C ALA A 79 15.07 -5.69 11.96
N ARG A 80 15.26 -6.75 12.76
CA ARG A 80 15.21 -8.16 12.30
C ARG A 80 13.83 -8.58 11.78
N GLU A 81 12.77 -7.85 12.14
CA GLU A 81 11.40 -8.04 11.67
C GLU A 81 11.09 -7.34 10.34
N ILE A 82 12.05 -6.56 9.82
CA ILE A 82 11.89 -5.78 8.60
C ILE A 82 12.67 -6.42 7.44
N ILE A 83 11.96 -6.77 6.38
CA ILE A 83 12.53 -7.36 5.18
C ILE A 83 12.28 -6.40 4.02
N PHE A 84 13.32 -6.05 3.26
CA PHE A 84 13.18 -5.30 2.04
C PHE A 84 12.81 -6.21 0.85
N THR A 85 11.84 -5.77 0.09
CA THR A 85 11.33 -6.42 -1.11
C THR A 85 11.26 -5.40 -2.24
N ARG A 86 10.74 -5.78 -3.42
CA ARG A 86 10.55 -4.83 -4.52
C ARG A 86 9.28 -3.98 -4.36
N ASN A 87 8.26 -4.48 -3.68
CA ASN A 87 6.96 -3.82 -3.45
C ASN A 87 6.05 -4.70 -2.58
N THR A 88 4.87 -4.18 -2.20
CA THR A 88 3.84 -4.92 -1.45
C THR A 88 3.47 -6.26 -2.10
N THR A 89 3.38 -6.31 -3.43
CA THR A 89 3.03 -7.55 -4.13
C THR A 89 4.05 -8.65 -3.86
N GLU A 90 5.34 -8.32 -3.91
CA GLU A 90 6.39 -9.28 -3.58
C GLU A 90 6.36 -9.67 -2.10
N SER A 91 6.16 -8.71 -1.19
CA SER A 91 6.03 -8.97 0.24
C SER A 91 4.91 -9.97 0.55
N LEU A 92 3.73 -9.78 -0.03
CA LEU A 92 2.58 -10.68 0.15
C LEU A 92 2.80 -12.04 -0.49
N ASN A 93 3.49 -12.10 -1.65
CA ASN A 93 3.90 -13.38 -2.25
C ASN A 93 4.94 -14.09 -1.40
N LEU A 94 5.90 -13.39 -0.79
CA LEU A 94 6.87 -13.97 0.14
C LEU A 94 6.13 -14.67 1.29
N VAL A 95 5.18 -14.01 1.94
CA VAL A 95 4.36 -14.63 2.99
C VAL A 95 3.60 -15.85 2.45
N ALA A 96 2.98 -15.72 1.28
CA ALA A 96 2.20 -16.81 0.69
C ALA A 96 3.07 -18.04 0.37
N TYR A 97 4.24 -17.84 -0.23
CA TYR A 97 5.13 -18.95 -0.59
C TYR A 97 5.88 -19.54 0.60
N SER A 98 6.40 -18.70 1.49
CA SER A 98 7.22 -19.17 2.61
C SER A 98 6.37 -19.60 3.81
N TYR A 99 5.37 -18.82 4.21
CA TYR A 99 4.48 -19.16 5.31
C TYR A 99 3.31 -20.04 4.82
N GLY A 100 2.57 -19.55 3.83
CA GLY A 100 1.31 -20.16 3.39
C GLY A 100 1.47 -21.61 2.92
N LEU A 101 2.43 -21.87 2.03
CA LEU A 101 2.65 -23.24 1.50
C LEU A 101 3.26 -24.21 2.53
N SER A 102 3.96 -23.69 3.55
CA SER A 102 4.61 -24.53 4.57
C SER A 102 3.67 -24.86 5.74
N ASN A 103 2.68 -24.01 6.02
CA ASN A 103 1.86 -24.11 7.24
C ASN A 103 0.40 -24.49 6.97
N LEU A 104 -0.13 -24.24 5.76
CA LEU A 104 -1.52 -24.58 5.45
C LEU A 104 -1.65 -25.93 4.75
N LYS A 105 -2.77 -26.61 5.02
CA LYS A 105 -3.08 -27.94 4.49
C LYS A 105 -4.56 -28.09 4.18
N GLN A 106 -4.93 -29.20 3.58
CA GLN A 106 -6.33 -29.55 3.32
C GLN A 106 -7.17 -29.53 4.61
N GLY A 107 -8.30 -28.83 4.54
CA GLY A 107 -9.24 -28.64 5.66
C GLY A 107 -9.03 -27.34 6.43
N ASP A 108 -7.91 -26.64 6.25
CA ASP A 108 -7.70 -25.30 6.77
C ASP A 108 -8.48 -24.26 5.95
N GLU A 109 -8.74 -23.09 6.56
CA GLU A 109 -9.42 -21.97 5.93
C GLU A 109 -8.50 -20.74 5.88
N ILE A 110 -8.50 -20.08 4.72
CA ILE A 110 -7.91 -18.76 4.51
C ILE A 110 -9.08 -17.78 4.37
N LEU A 111 -9.16 -16.80 5.24
CA LEU A 111 -10.18 -15.76 5.20
C LEU A 111 -9.59 -14.48 4.61
N VAL A 112 -10.12 -14.01 3.48
CA VAL A 112 -9.72 -12.74 2.84
C VAL A 112 -10.90 -11.80 2.78
N SER A 113 -10.64 -10.49 2.71
CA SER A 113 -11.74 -9.56 2.49
C SER A 113 -12.07 -9.42 0.99
N VAL A 114 -13.31 -9.06 0.67
CA VAL A 114 -13.70 -8.73 -0.70
C VAL A 114 -13.06 -7.43 -1.18
N MET A 115 -12.58 -6.59 -0.25
CA MET A 115 -11.98 -5.29 -0.50
C MET A 115 -10.52 -5.36 -0.96
N GLU A 116 -9.93 -6.55 -1.05
CA GLU A 116 -8.50 -6.69 -1.32
C GLU A 116 -8.09 -6.22 -2.71
N HIS A 117 -6.96 -5.55 -2.75
CA HIS A 117 -6.19 -5.42 -3.99
C HIS A 117 -5.79 -6.82 -4.49
N HIS A 118 -5.70 -7.02 -5.80
CA HIS A 118 -5.30 -8.32 -6.39
C HIS A 118 -4.02 -8.88 -5.77
N SER A 119 -3.11 -8.03 -5.32
CA SER A 119 -1.85 -8.45 -4.66
C SER A 119 -2.07 -9.15 -3.33
N ASN A 120 -3.17 -8.89 -2.62
CA ASN A 120 -3.53 -9.56 -1.37
C ASN A 120 -4.69 -10.56 -1.56
N LEU A 121 -4.99 -10.96 -2.77
CA LEU A 121 -5.96 -12.00 -3.10
C LEU A 121 -5.34 -13.15 -3.87
N LEU A 122 -4.64 -12.85 -4.99
CA LEU A 122 -4.14 -13.89 -5.90
C LEU A 122 -3.13 -14.83 -5.26
N PRO A 123 -2.21 -14.39 -4.37
CA PRO A 123 -1.33 -15.30 -3.65
C PRO A 123 -2.10 -16.33 -2.80
N TRP A 124 -3.18 -15.90 -2.14
CA TRP A 124 -4.00 -16.79 -1.31
C TRP A 124 -4.83 -17.76 -2.14
N GLN A 125 -5.30 -17.35 -3.32
CA GLN A 125 -5.90 -18.29 -4.28
C GLN A 125 -4.91 -19.38 -4.72
N MET A 126 -3.65 -19.00 -4.95
CA MET A 126 -2.58 -19.93 -5.30
C MET A 126 -2.30 -20.89 -4.15
N VAL A 127 -2.15 -20.39 -2.92
CA VAL A 127 -1.94 -21.22 -1.72
C VAL A 127 -3.10 -22.20 -1.53
N ALA A 128 -4.35 -21.72 -1.54
CA ALA A 128 -5.53 -22.55 -1.39
C ALA A 128 -5.57 -23.72 -2.41
N LYS A 129 -5.28 -23.41 -3.69
CA LYS A 129 -5.22 -24.45 -4.76
C LYS A 129 -4.12 -25.47 -4.54
N LYS A 130 -2.95 -25.05 -4.02
CA LYS A 130 -1.81 -25.96 -3.82
C LYS A 130 -1.92 -26.81 -2.56
N THR A 131 -2.48 -26.25 -1.49
CA THR A 131 -2.55 -26.92 -0.18
C THR A 131 -3.87 -27.68 0.03
N GLY A 132 -4.91 -27.39 -0.75
CA GLY A 132 -6.26 -27.88 -0.52
C GLY A 132 -7.01 -27.15 0.59
N ALA A 133 -6.49 -26.04 1.09
CA ALA A 133 -7.19 -25.14 2.00
C ALA A 133 -8.36 -24.43 1.30
N SER A 134 -9.38 -24.05 2.06
CA SER A 134 -10.55 -23.35 1.55
C SER A 134 -10.35 -21.83 1.64
N LEU A 135 -10.61 -21.13 0.52
CA LEU A 135 -10.62 -19.68 0.51
C LEU A 135 -12.04 -19.17 0.81
N ARG A 136 -12.17 -18.32 1.83
CA ARG A 136 -13.43 -17.72 2.27
C ARG A 136 -13.34 -16.20 2.23
N PHE A 137 -14.49 -15.52 2.12
CA PHE A 137 -14.52 -14.07 1.97
C PHE A 137 -15.29 -13.37 3.09
N MET A 138 -14.72 -12.27 3.61
CA MET A 138 -15.41 -11.25 4.38
C MET A 138 -16.02 -10.26 3.37
N GLU A 139 -17.34 -10.20 3.31
CA GLU A 139 -18.05 -9.23 2.47
C GLU A 139 -18.27 -7.93 3.22
N CYS A 140 -18.23 -6.81 2.50
CA CYS A 140 -18.59 -5.50 3.04
C CYS A 140 -20.04 -5.14 2.71
N GLU A 141 -20.60 -4.17 3.43
CA GLU A 141 -21.87 -3.54 3.09
C GLU A 141 -21.70 -2.64 1.85
N MET A 142 -22.79 -2.12 1.29
CA MET A 142 -22.74 -1.29 0.07
C MET A 142 -21.97 0.03 0.25
N ASP A 143 -21.89 0.53 1.47
CA ASP A 143 -21.07 1.69 1.85
C ASP A 143 -19.58 1.34 2.12
N GLY A 144 -19.23 0.08 1.95
CA GLY A 144 -17.89 -0.45 2.21
C GLY A 144 -17.60 -0.76 3.67
N SER A 145 -18.54 -0.62 4.60
CA SER A 145 -18.34 -0.96 6.02
C SER A 145 -18.31 -2.47 6.26
N LEU A 146 -17.65 -2.89 7.34
CA LEU A 146 -17.62 -4.27 7.80
C LEU A 146 -18.51 -4.44 9.04
N ASP A 147 -19.43 -5.40 8.99
CA ASP A 147 -20.13 -5.89 10.18
C ASP A 147 -19.22 -6.88 10.93
N LEU A 148 -18.60 -6.41 12.02
CA LEU A 148 -17.70 -7.23 12.83
C LEU A 148 -18.38 -8.46 13.42
N SER A 149 -19.69 -8.43 13.63
CA SER A 149 -20.45 -9.61 14.11
C SER A 149 -20.53 -10.72 13.06
N LYS A 150 -20.58 -10.34 11.78
CA LYS A 150 -20.48 -11.30 10.66
C LYS A 150 -19.04 -11.82 10.50
N VAL A 151 -18.05 -10.92 10.63
CA VAL A 151 -16.62 -11.31 10.57
C VAL A 151 -16.29 -12.33 11.67
N GLU A 152 -16.73 -12.11 12.91
CA GLU A 152 -16.48 -13.05 14.02
C GLU A 152 -17.05 -14.45 13.73
N LYS A 153 -18.24 -14.55 13.12
CA LYS A 153 -18.84 -15.84 12.73
C LYS A 153 -18.09 -16.53 11.57
N LEU A 154 -17.39 -15.76 10.74
CA LEU A 154 -16.59 -16.32 9.63
C LEU A 154 -15.26 -16.91 10.12
N ILE A 155 -14.71 -16.44 11.23
CA ILE A 155 -13.47 -16.93 11.83
C ILE A 155 -13.80 -18.17 12.65
N THR A 156 -13.41 -19.34 12.13
CA THR A 156 -13.70 -20.67 12.73
C THR A 156 -12.46 -21.30 13.35
N ASP A 157 -12.59 -22.45 14.00
CA ASP A 157 -11.44 -23.22 14.49
C ASP A 157 -10.57 -23.81 13.36
N LYS A 158 -11.02 -23.73 12.09
CA LYS A 158 -10.27 -24.11 10.90
C LYS A 158 -9.53 -22.94 10.26
N THR A 159 -9.86 -21.71 10.61
CA THR A 159 -9.20 -20.52 10.09
C THR A 159 -7.74 -20.52 10.58
N ARG A 160 -6.80 -20.43 9.64
CA ARG A 160 -5.36 -20.39 9.92
C ARG A 160 -4.72 -19.08 9.48
N LEU A 161 -5.37 -18.39 8.56
CA LEU A 161 -4.85 -17.12 8.04
C LEU A 161 -6.02 -16.19 7.72
N VAL A 162 -5.87 -14.92 8.10
CA VAL A 162 -6.75 -13.82 7.75
C VAL A 162 -5.91 -12.79 6.99
N ALA A 163 -6.29 -12.49 5.74
CA ALA A 163 -5.64 -11.47 4.92
C ALA A 163 -6.60 -10.30 4.71
N VAL A 164 -6.18 -9.10 5.09
CA VAL A 164 -7.05 -7.92 5.09
C VAL A 164 -6.26 -6.64 4.78
N THR A 165 -6.82 -5.77 3.94
CA THR A 165 -6.26 -4.42 3.73
C THR A 165 -6.63 -3.50 4.88
N GLN A 166 -5.68 -2.68 5.34
CA GLN A 166 -5.98 -1.68 6.37
C GLN A 166 -6.76 -0.51 5.80
N LEU A 167 -6.47 -0.09 4.56
CA LEU A 167 -7.13 1.01 3.89
C LEU A 167 -7.42 0.64 2.42
N SER A 168 -8.69 0.74 2.01
CA SER A 168 -9.11 0.41 0.65
C SER A 168 -8.55 1.39 -0.38
N ASN A 169 -7.93 0.86 -1.41
CA ASN A 169 -7.47 1.64 -2.56
C ASN A 169 -8.61 2.09 -3.52
N VAL A 170 -9.83 1.63 -3.26
CA VAL A 170 -11.03 1.98 -4.02
C VAL A 170 -11.92 2.93 -3.24
N LEU A 171 -12.28 2.56 -2.00
CA LEU A 171 -13.25 3.29 -1.20
C LEU A 171 -12.60 4.33 -0.26
N GLY A 172 -11.26 4.31 -0.11
CA GLY A 172 -10.57 5.16 0.84
C GLY A 172 -10.87 4.85 2.30
N ARG A 173 -11.63 3.79 2.58
CA ARG A 173 -12.09 3.43 3.92
C ARG A 173 -11.03 2.68 4.70
N GLU A 174 -10.81 3.06 5.95
CA GLU A 174 -9.98 2.34 6.90
C GLU A 174 -10.78 1.23 7.60
N TYR A 175 -10.16 0.06 7.78
CA TYR A 175 -10.77 -1.11 8.39
C TYR A 175 -10.24 -1.37 9.80
N PRO A 176 -11.06 -1.96 10.69
CA PRO A 176 -10.73 -2.17 12.10
C PRO A 176 -9.82 -3.37 12.32
N ILE A 177 -8.56 -3.26 11.84
CA ILE A 177 -7.59 -4.36 11.85
C ILE A 177 -7.38 -4.96 13.23
N ARG A 178 -7.27 -4.12 14.27
CA ARG A 178 -7.07 -4.59 15.64
C ARG A 178 -8.17 -5.55 16.10
N GLN A 179 -9.45 -5.19 15.87
CA GLN A 179 -10.57 -6.05 16.28
C GLN A 179 -10.58 -7.36 15.48
N ILE A 180 -10.26 -7.31 14.18
CA ILE A 180 -10.15 -8.51 13.33
C ILE A 180 -9.00 -9.39 13.81
N ALA A 181 -7.85 -8.81 14.14
CA ALA A 181 -6.69 -9.54 14.67
C ALA A 181 -6.99 -10.21 16.02
N GLU A 182 -7.66 -9.50 16.94
CA GLU A 182 -8.09 -10.07 18.21
C GLU A 182 -9.02 -11.28 18.02
N MET A 183 -9.94 -11.23 17.05
CA MET A 183 -10.82 -12.35 16.70
C MET A 183 -10.04 -13.52 16.11
N ALA A 184 -9.12 -13.25 15.18
CA ALA A 184 -8.28 -14.24 14.51
C ALA A 184 -7.35 -14.97 15.49
N HIS A 185 -6.66 -14.22 16.35
CA HIS A 185 -5.73 -14.76 17.34
C HIS A 185 -6.42 -15.65 18.39
N ARG A 186 -7.68 -15.37 18.76
CA ARG A 186 -8.46 -16.29 19.61
C ARG A 186 -8.64 -17.68 18.98
N LYS A 187 -8.46 -17.80 17.67
CA LYS A 187 -8.54 -19.05 16.90
C LYS A 187 -7.17 -19.53 16.41
N ASN A 188 -6.07 -18.93 16.90
CA ASN A 188 -4.70 -19.19 16.47
C ASN A 188 -4.49 -19.00 14.96
N ALA A 189 -5.21 -18.07 14.34
CA ALA A 189 -5.03 -17.68 12.95
C ALA A 189 -4.05 -16.49 12.85
N VAL A 190 -3.17 -16.54 11.87
CA VAL A 190 -2.21 -15.48 11.54
C VAL A 190 -2.89 -14.38 10.74
N VAL A 191 -2.53 -13.12 11.00
CA VAL A 191 -3.10 -11.93 10.35
C VAL A 191 -2.08 -11.25 9.44
N VAL A 192 -2.40 -11.19 8.16
CA VAL A 192 -1.61 -10.53 7.12
C VAL A 192 -2.30 -9.24 6.70
N VAL A 193 -1.64 -8.10 6.90
CA VAL A 193 -2.20 -6.79 6.63
C VAL A 193 -1.55 -6.18 5.40
N ASP A 194 -2.37 -5.84 4.39
CA ASP A 194 -1.95 -4.99 3.28
C ASP A 194 -2.03 -3.53 3.72
N GLY A 195 -0.86 -2.94 3.99
CA GLY A 195 -0.68 -1.55 4.40
C GLY A 195 -0.30 -0.61 3.25
N ALA A 196 -0.44 -1.05 1.99
CA ALA A 196 0.01 -0.26 0.84
C ALA A 196 -0.62 1.13 0.75
N GLN A 197 -1.88 1.27 1.17
CA GLN A 197 -2.57 2.55 1.21
C GLN A 197 -2.53 3.21 2.59
N SER A 198 -2.43 2.45 3.67
CA SER A 198 -2.42 3.04 5.01
C SER A 198 -1.08 3.67 5.38
N ALA A 199 0.03 3.03 5.04
CA ALA A 199 1.37 3.52 5.41
C ALA A 199 1.67 4.99 5.03
N PRO A 200 1.22 5.54 3.87
CA PRO A 200 1.41 6.96 3.55
C PRO A 200 0.41 7.91 4.20
N HIS A 201 -0.75 7.43 4.71
CA HIS A 201 -1.87 8.28 5.10
C HIS A 201 -2.13 8.30 6.60
N VAL A 202 -1.87 7.19 7.31
CA VAL A 202 -2.15 7.06 8.74
C VAL A 202 -0.94 6.53 9.51
N PRO A 203 -0.81 6.89 10.81
CA PRO A 203 0.22 6.27 11.66
C PRO A 203 -0.01 4.77 11.76
N VAL A 204 1.05 3.99 11.63
CA VAL A 204 1.00 2.54 11.76
C VAL A 204 1.82 2.12 12.97
N ASP A 205 1.23 1.32 13.84
CA ASP A 205 1.89 0.58 14.93
C ASP A 205 1.47 -0.88 14.78
N VAL A 206 2.39 -1.71 14.26
CA VAL A 206 2.10 -3.12 13.93
C VAL A 206 1.76 -3.96 15.16
N ALA A 207 2.32 -3.61 16.32
CA ALA A 207 2.02 -4.28 17.57
C ALA A 207 0.62 -3.92 18.08
N ALA A 208 0.25 -2.63 18.02
CA ALA A 208 -1.09 -2.17 18.40
C ALA A 208 -2.18 -2.67 17.45
N LEU A 209 -1.85 -2.83 16.16
CA LEU A 209 -2.76 -3.43 15.17
C LEU A 209 -2.93 -4.95 15.39
N GLY A 210 -1.98 -5.61 16.05
CA GLY A 210 -1.95 -7.06 16.15
C GLY A 210 -1.60 -7.74 14.84
N ALA A 211 -0.90 -7.06 13.93
CA ALA A 211 -0.47 -7.64 12.68
C ALA A 211 0.64 -8.67 12.91
N ASP A 212 0.53 -9.85 12.31
CA ASP A 212 1.60 -10.84 12.27
C ASP A 212 2.53 -10.59 11.08
N PHE A 213 1.95 -10.11 9.98
CA PHE A 213 2.65 -9.59 8.81
C PHE A 213 2.02 -8.28 8.35
N PHE A 214 2.84 -7.31 7.94
CA PHE A 214 2.39 -6.03 7.38
C PHE A 214 3.26 -5.67 6.17
N ALA A 215 2.62 -5.27 5.07
CA ALA A 215 3.34 -5.01 3.82
C ALA A 215 3.00 -3.64 3.23
N PHE A 216 4.00 -2.90 2.74
CA PHE A 216 3.78 -1.67 1.99
C PHE A 216 4.81 -1.46 0.88
N SER A 217 4.56 -0.48 -0.01
CA SER A 217 5.43 -0.12 -1.13
C SER A 217 6.00 1.28 -0.97
N GLY A 218 7.29 1.45 -1.18
CA GLY A 218 7.96 2.74 -1.10
C GLY A 218 7.36 3.80 -2.03
N HIS A 219 6.99 3.41 -3.26
CA HIS A 219 6.46 4.35 -4.27
C HIS A 219 5.11 4.99 -3.91
N LYS A 220 4.37 4.47 -2.95
CA LYS A 220 3.15 5.10 -2.41
C LYS A 220 3.47 5.98 -1.20
N LEU A 221 4.54 5.63 -0.47
CA LEU A 221 5.07 6.36 0.68
C LEU A 221 6.04 7.50 0.26
N TYR A 222 5.82 8.13 -0.89
CA TYR A 222 6.68 9.20 -1.44
C TYR A 222 8.13 8.77 -1.73
N GLY A 223 8.44 7.49 -1.59
CA GLY A 223 9.75 6.87 -1.81
C GLY A 223 9.95 6.34 -3.24
N PRO A 224 11.09 5.72 -3.51
CA PRO A 224 11.41 5.19 -4.83
C PRO A 224 10.50 4.04 -5.27
N MET A 225 10.43 3.81 -6.59
CA MET A 225 9.93 2.55 -7.15
C MET A 225 10.96 1.44 -6.91
N GLY A 226 10.51 0.19 -6.90
CA GLY A 226 11.40 -0.97 -6.79
C GLY A 226 11.95 -1.21 -5.38
N ILE A 227 11.37 -0.57 -4.37
CA ILE A 227 11.57 -0.87 -2.95
C ILE A 227 10.22 -1.01 -2.26
N GLY A 228 10.08 -2.04 -1.45
CA GLY A 228 8.94 -2.33 -0.59
C GLY A 228 9.40 -2.94 0.71
N VAL A 229 8.48 -3.15 1.61
CA VAL A 229 8.73 -3.66 2.96
C VAL A 229 7.75 -4.77 3.29
N LEU A 230 8.27 -5.79 3.93
CA LEU A 230 7.53 -6.74 4.74
C LEU A 230 7.99 -6.62 6.19
N TYR A 231 7.08 -6.31 7.09
CA TYR A 231 7.20 -6.59 8.51
C TYR A 231 6.65 -7.99 8.76
N GLY A 232 7.32 -8.77 9.58
CA GLY A 232 6.80 -10.03 10.09
C GLY A 232 7.30 -10.26 11.53
N LYS A 233 6.45 -10.85 12.38
CA LYS A 233 6.87 -11.25 13.74
C LYS A 233 8.08 -12.15 13.66
N GLN A 234 9.08 -11.89 14.51
CA GLN A 234 10.37 -12.59 14.49
C GLN A 234 10.20 -14.10 14.54
N GLU A 235 9.36 -14.61 15.45
CA GLU A 235 9.12 -16.04 15.61
C GLU A 235 8.56 -16.72 14.36
N LEU A 236 7.68 -16.03 13.60
CA LEU A 236 7.16 -16.55 12.35
C LEU A 236 8.22 -16.52 11.24
N LEU A 237 9.00 -15.44 11.17
CA LEU A 237 10.06 -15.30 10.18
C LEU A 237 11.19 -16.34 10.39
N GLU A 238 11.50 -16.68 11.65
CA GLU A 238 12.52 -17.70 11.97
C GLU A 238 12.12 -19.08 11.45
N GLU A 239 10.84 -19.44 11.55
CA GLU A 239 10.33 -20.75 11.10
C GLU A 239 10.11 -20.82 9.58
N MET A 240 9.93 -19.69 8.90
CA MET A 240 9.65 -19.66 7.46
C MET A 240 10.89 -20.05 6.65
N PRO A 241 10.74 -20.92 5.61
CA PRO A 241 11.80 -21.11 4.62
C PRO A 241 12.05 -19.83 3.81
N PRO A 242 13.24 -19.65 3.22
CA PRO A 242 13.52 -18.49 2.37
C PRO A 242 12.59 -18.49 1.14
N PHE A 243 12.27 -17.29 0.65
CA PHE A 243 11.47 -17.11 -0.56
C PHE A 243 12.30 -17.24 -1.84
N LEU A 244 13.42 -16.53 -1.87
CA LEU A 244 14.42 -16.62 -2.95
C LEU A 244 15.70 -17.21 -2.39
N THR A 245 16.41 -17.97 -3.20
CA THR A 245 17.72 -18.54 -2.84
C THR A 245 18.80 -18.04 -3.78
N GLY A 246 19.99 -17.76 -3.22
CA GLY A 246 21.09 -17.20 -4.01
C GLY A 246 22.23 -16.72 -3.12
N GLY A 247 23.00 -15.76 -3.63
CA GLY A 247 24.05 -15.08 -2.85
C GLY A 247 23.45 -14.19 -1.75
N GLU A 248 24.24 -13.78 -0.82
CA GLU A 248 24.00 -12.91 0.35
C GLU A 248 23.13 -13.54 1.45
N MET A 249 22.13 -14.36 1.14
CA MET A 249 21.15 -14.89 2.08
C MET A 249 21.59 -16.19 2.78
N ILE A 250 22.86 -16.55 2.70
CA ILE A 250 23.45 -17.79 3.25
C ILE A 250 24.62 -17.48 4.20
N GLU A 251 24.80 -18.32 5.20
CA GLU A 251 26.02 -18.38 6.02
C GLU A 251 27.07 -19.29 5.36
N SER A 252 26.66 -20.49 4.97
CA SER A 252 27.55 -21.45 4.29
C SER A 252 26.79 -22.31 3.28
N VAL A 253 27.50 -22.81 2.28
CA VAL A 253 26.95 -23.69 1.22
C VAL A 253 27.88 -24.86 1.00
N THR A 254 27.31 -26.06 0.95
CA THR A 254 27.96 -27.29 0.48
C THR A 254 27.46 -27.65 -0.92
N ARG A 255 27.89 -28.81 -1.44
CA ARG A 255 27.38 -29.28 -2.74
C ARG A 255 25.92 -29.71 -2.69
N GLN A 256 25.36 -30.01 -1.53
CA GLN A 256 24.02 -30.60 -1.38
C GLN A 256 23.11 -29.80 -0.43
N ASP A 257 23.68 -28.92 0.39
CA ASP A 257 22.94 -28.22 1.41
C ASP A 257 23.49 -26.82 1.69
N ALA A 258 22.70 -25.96 2.34
CA ALA A 258 23.05 -24.62 2.73
C ALA A 258 22.56 -24.29 4.14
N VAL A 259 23.36 -23.54 4.87
CA VAL A 259 22.95 -22.84 6.09
C VAL A 259 22.55 -21.42 5.70
N TYR A 260 21.33 -21.04 6.01
CA TYR A 260 20.83 -19.71 5.69
C TYR A 260 21.33 -18.67 6.69
N ALA A 261 21.43 -17.41 6.25
CA ALA A 261 21.77 -16.29 7.08
C ALA A 261 20.70 -16.04 8.16
N GLU A 262 21.06 -15.32 9.21
CA GLU A 262 20.10 -14.84 10.19
C GLU A 262 19.11 -13.84 9.58
N LEU A 263 18.01 -13.58 10.32
CA LEU A 263 17.06 -12.53 9.99
C LEU A 263 17.73 -11.14 10.01
N PRO A 264 17.35 -10.26 9.12
CA PRO A 264 16.39 -10.42 8.02
C PRO A 264 16.99 -10.98 6.74
N HIS A 265 18.32 -11.12 6.67
CA HIS A 265 19.09 -11.39 5.44
C HIS A 265 18.74 -12.71 4.76
N LYS A 266 18.22 -13.69 5.50
CA LYS A 266 17.74 -14.96 4.91
C LYS A 266 16.64 -14.77 3.83
N PHE A 267 15.95 -13.62 3.80
CA PHE A 267 14.93 -13.29 2.82
C PHE A 267 15.37 -12.30 1.73
N GLU A 268 16.62 -11.82 1.79
CA GLU A 268 17.16 -10.78 0.90
C GLU A 268 18.27 -11.35 0.01
N ALA A 269 17.88 -12.18 -0.96
CA ALA A 269 18.81 -12.83 -1.86
C ALA A 269 19.30 -11.91 -2.97
N GLY A 270 20.63 -12.00 -3.26
CA GLY A 270 21.30 -11.23 -4.32
C GLY A 270 21.68 -9.83 -3.88
N THR A 271 22.29 -9.06 -4.78
CA THR A 271 22.65 -7.66 -4.49
C THR A 271 21.39 -6.83 -4.23
N VAL A 272 21.29 -6.26 -3.05
CA VAL A 272 20.09 -5.54 -2.57
C VAL A 272 19.97 -4.14 -3.17
N ASN A 273 18.76 -3.57 -3.16
CA ASN A 273 18.50 -2.22 -3.65
C ASN A 273 18.85 -1.16 -2.60
N ALA A 274 20.16 -0.97 -2.36
CA ALA A 274 20.65 -0.04 -1.34
C ALA A 274 20.33 1.43 -1.67
N ALA A 275 20.39 1.84 -2.94
CA ALA A 275 20.00 3.19 -3.35
C ALA A 275 18.51 3.45 -3.09
N GLY A 276 17.64 2.49 -3.42
CA GLY A 276 16.21 2.59 -3.12
C GLY A 276 15.93 2.62 -1.62
N ALA A 277 16.71 1.89 -0.81
CA ALA A 277 16.60 1.93 0.66
C ALA A 277 16.99 3.32 1.21
N ALA A 278 18.08 3.92 0.71
CA ALA A 278 18.47 5.29 1.06
C ALA A 278 17.36 6.31 0.70
N GLY A 279 16.76 6.16 -0.47
CA GLY A 279 15.61 6.96 -0.90
C GLY A 279 14.38 6.75 0.00
N LEU A 280 14.10 5.50 0.42
CA LEU A 280 13.00 5.19 1.34
C LEU A 280 13.23 5.81 2.73
N LYS A 281 14.45 5.75 3.26
CA LYS A 281 14.85 6.43 4.51
C LYS A 281 14.57 7.94 4.42
N ALA A 282 14.92 8.56 3.30
CA ALA A 282 14.66 9.99 3.08
C ALA A 282 13.16 10.30 3.00
N ALA A 283 12.36 9.41 2.37
CA ALA A 283 10.91 9.55 2.31
C ALA A 283 10.27 9.45 3.70
N ILE A 284 10.69 8.50 4.52
CA ILE A 284 10.23 8.36 5.92
C ILE A 284 10.56 9.61 6.72
N SER A 285 11.79 10.10 6.64
CA SER A 285 12.21 11.33 7.33
C SER A 285 11.39 12.54 6.89
N TYR A 286 11.12 12.67 5.59
CA TYR A 286 10.28 13.74 5.05
C TYR A 286 8.85 13.66 5.59
N LEU A 287 8.26 12.46 5.58
CA LEU A 287 6.90 12.20 6.04
C LEU A 287 6.74 12.50 7.52
N GLN A 288 7.71 12.08 8.35
CA GLN A 288 7.76 12.40 9.78
C GLN A 288 7.91 13.91 10.01
N GLY A 289 8.68 14.62 9.17
CA GLY A 289 8.81 16.08 9.21
C GLY A 289 7.53 16.83 8.85
N VAL A 290 6.67 16.28 7.99
CA VAL A 290 5.33 16.79 7.68
C VAL A 290 4.36 16.49 8.83
N GLY A 291 4.41 15.27 9.36
CA GLY A 291 3.57 14.74 10.42
C GLY A 291 2.22 14.20 9.90
N PHE A 292 1.85 13.01 10.36
CA PHE A 292 0.61 12.34 9.94
C PHE A 292 -0.65 13.14 10.22
N GLU A 293 -0.70 13.91 11.30
CA GLU A 293 -1.85 14.75 11.59
C GLU A 293 -2.04 15.84 10.52
N THR A 294 -0.94 16.46 10.07
CA THR A 294 -0.97 17.45 8.96
C THR A 294 -1.43 16.78 7.65
N ILE A 295 -0.92 15.58 7.36
CA ILE A 295 -1.29 14.81 6.17
C ILE A 295 -2.79 14.54 6.21
N ARG A 296 -3.28 13.93 7.27
CA ARG A 296 -4.69 13.59 7.47
C ARG A 296 -5.60 14.80 7.33
N GLN A 297 -5.28 15.91 8.00
CA GLN A 297 -6.08 17.15 7.95
C GLN A 297 -6.18 17.71 6.54
N ARG A 298 -5.07 17.73 5.79
CA ARG A 298 -5.06 18.28 4.43
C ARG A 298 -5.83 17.40 3.45
N GLU A 299 -5.62 16.11 3.51
CA GLU A 299 -6.32 15.16 2.65
C GLU A 299 -7.82 15.15 2.95
N GLN A 300 -8.20 15.20 4.24
CA GLN A 300 -9.60 15.29 4.64
C GLN A 300 -10.26 16.58 4.15
N GLN A 301 -9.62 17.74 4.31
CA GLN A 301 -10.16 19.02 3.82
C GLN A 301 -10.39 19.00 2.29
N LEU A 302 -9.46 18.41 1.52
CA LEU A 302 -9.61 18.29 0.07
C LEU A 302 -10.73 17.31 -0.29
N THR A 303 -10.83 16.21 0.42
CA THR A 303 -11.86 15.18 0.22
C THR A 303 -13.25 15.73 0.53
N GLU A 304 -13.45 16.35 1.68
CA GLU A 304 -14.71 16.99 2.08
C GLU A 304 -15.14 18.02 1.04
N TYR A 305 -14.26 18.96 0.71
CA TYR A 305 -14.54 20.00 -0.27
C TYR A 305 -14.96 19.42 -1.63
N THR A 306 -14.22 18.41 -2.10
CA THR A 306 -14.48 17.81 -3.42
C THR A 306 -15.77 17.01 -3.42
N MET A 307 -16.00 16.19 -2.40
CA MET A 307 -17.22 15.39 -2.29
C MET A 307 -18.48 16.25 -2.17
N ASP A 308 -18.43 17.32 -1.38
CA ASP A 308 -19.57 18.24 -1.23
C ASP A 308 -19.96 18.87 -2.57
N LYS A 309 -18.95 19.29 -3.36
CA LYS A 309 -19.20 19.83 -4.70
C LYS A 309 -19.68 18.77 -5.70
N MET A 310 -19.14 17.55 -5.64
CA MET A 310 -19.59 16.45 -6.51
C MET A 310 -21.03 16.04 -6.20
N LYS A 311 -21.49 16.08 -4.95
CA LYS A 311 -22.88 15.78 -4.56
C LYS A 311 -23.89 16.81 -5.13
N GLU A 312 -23.46 18.04 -5.39
CA GLU A 312 -24.26 19.07 -6.02
C GLU A 312 -24.39 18.87 -7.55
N MET A 313 -23.56 18.00 -8.16
CA MET A 313 -23.52 17.79 -9.61
C MET A 313 -24.50 16.68 -10.03
N PRO A 314 -25.46 16.96 -10.92
CA PRO A 314 -26.37 15.94 -11.44
C PRO A 314 -25.63 14.82 -12.17
N GLY A 315 -26.02 13.57 -11.90
CA GLY A 315 -25.47 12.39 -12.58
C GLY A 315 -24.07 11.97 -12.13
N ILE A 316 -23.59 12.48 -11.00
CA ILE A 316 -22.36 12.00 -10.35
C ILE A 316 -22.74 11.11 -9.19
N HIS A 317 -22.18 9.90 -9.16
CA HIS A 317 -22.41 8.91 -8.09
C HIS A 317 -21.09 8.54 -7.42
N ILE A 318 -20.92 8.93 -6.16
CA ILE A 318 -19.74 8.57 -5.35
C ILE A 318 -19.98 7.18 -4.75
N LEU A 319 -18.97 6.31 -4.80
CA LEU A 319 -19.01 4.98 -4.21
C LEU A 319 -18.52 5.03 -2.76
N GLY A 320 -19.06 4.14 -1.94
CA GLY A 320 -18.68 4.01 -0.53
C GLY A 320 -19.53 4.88 0.38
N SER A 321 -18.92 5.39 1.43
CA SER A 321 -19.61 6.20 2.44
C SER A 321 -20.01 7.57 1.91
N GLU A 322 -21.14 8.09 2.36
CA GLU A 322 -21.53 9.49 2.14
C GLU A 322 -20.75 10.46 3.05
N ASN A 323 -20.12 9.94 4.09
CA ASN A 323 -19.32 10.72 5.02
C ASN A 323 -17.89 10.86 4.51
N ALA A 324 -17.49 12.05 4.10
CA ALA A 324 -16.15 12.34 3.59
C ALA A 324 -15.02 12.03 4.61
N ALA A 325 -15.32 12.05 5.92
CA ALA A 325 -14.35 11.68 6.95
C ALA A 325 -13.92 10.19 6.91
N GLU A 326 -14.68 9.35 6.20
CA GLU A 326 -14.38 7.93 6.00
C GLU A 326 -13.63 7.67 4.68
N HIS A 327 -13.23 8.73 3.97
CA HIS A 327 -12.43 8.67 2.76
C HIS A 327 -11.05 9.30 3.01
N HIS A 328 -9.99 8.49 3.00
CA HIS A 328 -8.61 8.96 3.19
C HIS A 328 -8.02 9.43 1.85
N GLY A 329 -8.44 10.63 1.39
CA GLY A 329 -7.93 11.20 0.14
C GLY A 329 -8.40 10.51 -1.15
N ILE A 330 -9.25 9.47 -1.09
CA ILE A 330 -9.65 8.67 -2.25
C ILE A 330 -11.15 8.81 -2.49
N ILE A 331 -11.53 9.22 -3.70
CA ILE A 331 -12.92 9.32 -4.13
C ILE A 331 -13.08 8.51 -5.42
N THR A 332 -13.88 7.45 -5.36
CA THR A 332 -14.26 6.64 -6.52
C THR A 332 -15.68 6.98 -6.92
N PHE A 333 -15.91 7.20 -8.20
CA PHE A 333 -17.20 7.70 -8.69
C PHE A 333 -17.56 7.21 -10.10
N LEU A 334 -18.81 7.44 -10.46
CA LEU A 334 -19.37 7.24 -11.80
C LEU A 334 -20.03 8.53 -12.30
N VAL A 335 -20.07 8.67 -13.62
CA VAL A 335 -20.82 9.70 -14.32
C VAL A 335 -21.91 9.02 -15.15
N ASP A 336 -23.15 9.43 -14.96
CA ASP A 336 -24.29 8.85 -15.68
C ASP A 336 -24.06 8.86 -17.19
N GLN A 337 -24.29 7.69 -17.81
CA GLN A 337 -24.20 7.47 -19.26
C GLN A 337 -22.79 7.60 -19.85
N VAL A 338 -21.77 7.96 -19.06
CA VAL A 338 -20.40 8.11 -19.55
C VAL A 338 -19.54 6.97 -19.01
N HIS A 339 -18.84 6.27 -19.93
CA HIS A 339 -17.96 5.20 -19.51
C HIS A 339 -16.75 5.76 -18.72
N PRO A 340 -16.29 5.13 -17.64
CA PRO A 340 -15.18 5.64 -16.81
C PRO A 340 -13.88 5.93 -17.58
N HIS A 341 -13.59 5.19 -18.65
CA HIS A 341 -12.44 5.47 -19.51
C HIS A 341 -12.60 6.79 -20.27
N ASP A 342 -13.80 7.09 -20.78
CA ASP A 342 -14.08 8.36 -21.47
C ASP A 342 -13.99 9.53 -20.47
N VAL A 343 -14.48 9.35 -19.23
CA VAL A 343 -14.29 10.32 -18.14
C VAL A 343 -12.81 10.60 -17.93
N SER A 344 -12.00 9.54 -17.81
CA SER A 344 -10.56 9.67 -17.58
C SER A 344 -9.83 10.32 -18.78
N GLU A 345 -10.24 10.02 -20.00
CA GLU A 345 -9.65 10.59 -21.23
C GLU A 345 -9.97 12.09 -21.37
N ILE A 346 -11.21 12.47 -21.07
CA ILE A 346 -11.62 13.88 -21.07
C ILE A 346 -10.82 14.66 -20.02
N LEU A 347 -10.75 14.17 -18.78
CA LEU A 347 -9.96 14.78 -17.71
C LEU A 347 -8.47 14.89 -18.08
N ALA A 348 -7.92 13.84 -18.69
CA ALA A 348 -6.53 13.86 -19.18
C ALA A 348 -6.29 14.91 -20.27
N SER A 349 -7.26 15.13 -21.17
CA SER A 349 -7.18 16.19 -22.18
C SER A 349 -7.15 17.60 -21.58
N ASP A 350 -7.72 17.76 -20.39
CA ASP A 350 -7.70 19.00 -19.61
C ASP A 350 -6.47 19.08 -18.64
N GLY A 351 -5.53 18.13 -18.76
CA GLY A 351 -4.31 18.10 -17.96
C GLY A 351 -4.50 17.53 -16.54
N ILE A 352 -5.58 16.79 -16.29
CA ILE A 352 -5.93 16.21 -14.99
C ILE A 352 -5.70 14.70 -15.01
N ALA A 353 -4.77 14.22 -14.21
CA ALA A 353 -4.43 12.80 -14.12
C ALA A 353 -5.29 12.10 -13.06
N VAL A 354 -6.18 11.22 -13.51
CA VAL A 354 -7.00 10.34 -12.69
C VAL A 354 -6.88 8.90 -13.20
N ARG A 355 -7.49 7.95 -12.52
CA ARG A 355 -7.49 6.55 -12.95
C ARG A 355 -8.90 6.06 -13.26
N ALA A 356 -9.05 5.30 -14.34
CA ALA A 356 -10.26 4.54 -14.65
C ALA A 356 -10.00 3.03 -14.64
N GLY A 357 -11.04 2.23 -14.39
CA GLY A 357 -10.99 0.77 -14.45
C GLY A 357 -11.47 0.11 -13.15
N HIS A 358 -10.99 -1.11 -12.91
CA HIS A 358 -11.34 -1.89 -11.73
C HIS A 358 -10.35 -1.70 -10.54
N HIS A 359 -9.35 -0.83 -10.67
CA HIS A 359 -8.36 -0.47 -9.64
C HIS A 359 -7.65 -1.68 -8.98
N CYS A 360 -7.49 -2.78 -9.72
CA CYS A 360 -7.00 -4.06 -9.23
C CYS A 360 -7.79 -4.63 -8.04
N ALA A 361 -9.10 -4.36 -7.98
CA ALA A 361 -10.03 -4.82 -6.94
C ALA A 361 -11.36 -5.29 -7.57
N GLN A 362 -11.27 -6.14 -8.62
CA GLN A 362 -12.46 -6.63 -9.33
C GLN A 362 -13.51 -7.30 -8.45
N PRO A 363 -13.16 -8.14 -7.44
CA PRO A 363 -14.17 -8.73 -6.56
C PRO A 363 -14.98 -7.68 -5.80
N LEU A 364 -14.34 -6.61 -5.30
CA LEU A 364 -15.02 -5.52 -4.63
C LEU A 364 -16.00 -4.81 -5.58
N LEU A 365 -15.55 -4.41 -6.76
CA LEU A 365 -16.42 -3.72 -7.72
C LEU A 365 -17.60 -4.61 -8.15
N ASN A 366 -17.38 -5.90 -8.39
CA ASN A 366 -18.45 -6.84 -8.72
C ASN A 366 -19.45 -6.99 -7.56
N HIS A 367 -18.95 -7.05 -6.30
CA HIS A 367 -19.80 -7.09 -5.11
C HIS A 367 -20.69 -5.86 -4.97
N LEU A 368 -20.14 -4.66 -5.28
CA LEU A 368 -20.87 -3.40 -5.29
C LEU A 368 -21.73 -3.19 -6.56
N GLY A 369 -21.73 -4.13 -7.52
CA GLY A 369 -22.52 -4.07 -8.74
C GLY A 369 -21.90 -3.28 -9.90
N TYR A 370 -20.59 -2.99 -9.84
CA TYR A 370 -19.88 -2.21 -10.85
C TYR A 370 -18.81 -3.02 -11.57
N ARG A 371 -18.51 -2.64 -12.82
CA ARG A 371 -17.43 -3.25 -13.61
C ARG A 371 -16.20 -2.37 -13.73
N SER A 372 -16.40 -1.08 -13.76
CA SER A 372 -15.38 -0.06 -13.92
C SER A 372 -15.85 1.23 -13.29
N THR A 373 -14.93 2.00 -12.74
CA THR A 373 -15.19 3.29 -12.08
C THR A 373 -14.05 4.26 -12.41
N THR A 374 -14.25 5.55 -12.13
CA THR A 374 -13.19 6.56 -12.13
C THR A 374 -12.79 6.85 -10.69
N ARG A 375 -11.50 7.01 -10.43
CA ARG A 375 -10.96 7.31 -9.12
C ARG A 375 -10.08 8.55 -9.15
N VAL A 376 -10.37 9.49 -8.28
CA VAL A 376 -9.51 10.60 -7.92
C VAL A 376 -8.85 10.28 -6.59
N SER A 377 -7.59 10.62 -6.41
CA SER A 377 -6.89 10.41 -5.13
C SER A 377 -5.93 11.57 -4.86
N PHE A 378 -6.14 12.20 -3.71
CA PHE A 378 -5.33 13.30 -3.20
C PHE A 378 -4.14 12.79 -2.38
N ALA A 379 -3.11 13.62 -2.30
CA ALA A 379 -2.05 13.55 -1.31
C ALA A 379 -1.92 14.92 -0.63
N PHE A 380 -1.28 14.96 0.53
CA PHE A 380 -1.17 16.18 1.33
C PHE A 380 -0.55 17.38 0.59
N TYR A 381 0.17 17.19 -0.51
CA TYR A 381 0.74 18.25 -1.33
C TYR A 381 -0.24 18.85 -2.34
N ASN A 382 -1.35 18.15 -2.62
CA ASN A 382 -2.38 18.73 -3.48
C ASN A 382 -3.00 19.98 -2.86
N THR A 383 -3.54 20.83 -3.70
CA THR A 383 -4.11 22.12 -3.31
C THR A 383 -5.60 22.18 -3.63
N ARG A 384 -6.27 23.19 -3.11
CA ARG A 384 -7.67 23.45 -3.45
C ARG A 384 -7.84 23.74 -4.93
N GLU A 385 -6.87 24.45 -5.52
CA GLU A 385 -6.84 24.72 -6.96
C GLU A 385 -6.77 23.44 -7.80
N ASP A 386 -6.08 22.38 -7.33
CA ASP A 386 -6.11 21.08 -7.99
C ASP A 386 -7.53 20.47 -7.96
N ALA A 387 -8.23 20.60 -6.84
CA ALA A 387 -9.61 20.15 -6.71
C ALA A 387 -10.56 20.98 -7.58
N ASP A 388 -10.39 22.30 -7.62
CA ASP A 388 -11.20 23.20 -8.45
C ASP A 388 -11.03 22.87 -9.95
N CYS A 389 -9.80 22.69 -10.43
CA CYS A 389 -9.54 22.26 -11.82
C CYS A 389 -10.25 20.94 -12.17
N PHE A 390 -10.20 19.97 -11.24
CA PHE A 390 -10.90 18.70 -11.41
C PHE A 390 -12.42 18.89 -11.49
N LEU A 391 -13.00 19.65 -10.57
CA LEU A 391 -14.46 19.88 -10.48
C LEU A 391 -14.99 20.66 -11.69
N GLU A 392 -14.26 21.67 -12.15
CA GLU A 392 -14.60 22.46 -13.35
C GLU A 392 -14.65 21.56 -14.60
N SER A 393 -13.65 20.69 -14.79
CA SER A 393 -13.65 19.76 -15.91
C SER A 393 -14.75 18.70 -15.77
N LEU A 394 -14.91 18.10 -14.57
CA LEU A 394 -15.91 17.08 -14.27
C LEU A 394 -17.34 17.57 -14.63
N GLN A 395 -17.67 18.80 -14.29
CA GLN A 395 -18.97 19.41 -14.54
C GLN A 395 -19.34 19.45 -16.04
N THR A 396 -18.33 19.50 -16.92
CA THR A 396 -18.55 19.61 -18.38
C THR A 396 -18.65 18.27 -19.09
N ILE A 397 -18.30 17.15 -18.44
CA ILE A 397 -18.13 15.85 -19.09
C ILE A 397 -19.41 15.39 -19.80
N ARG A 398 -20.55 15.46 -19.13
CA ARG A 398 -21.84 15.02 -19.72
C ARG A 398 -22.22 15.85 -20.94
N GLU A 399 -22.04 17.17 -20.87
CA GLU A 399 -22.30 18.08 -22.00
C GLU A 399 -21.36 17.78 -23.17
N ARG A 400 -20.07 17.59 -22.93
CA ARG A 400 -19.05 17.22 -23.95
C ARG A 400 -19.36 15.87 -24.62
N MET A 401 -20.01 14.96 -23.90
CA MET A 401 -20.47 13.67 -24.43
C MET A 401 -21.86 13.71 -25.06
N GLY A 402 -22.54 14.86 -25.09
CA GLY A 402 -23.84 15.03 -25.70
C GLY A 402 -25.04 14.59 -24.85
N TYR A 403 -24.85 14.36 -23.54
CA TYR A 403 -25.92 13.90 -22.62
C TYR A 403 -26.63 15.04 -21.87
N GLY A 404 -26.38 16.31 -22.26
CA GLY A 404 -26.95 17.49 -21.61
C GLY A 404 -26.28 17.81 -20.27
N LYS A 405 -26.71 18.93 -19.67
CA LYS A 405 -26.17 19.39 -18.36
C LYS A 405 -26.62 18.49 -17.23
#